data_e5272eab201ec0768ea5649dc9a405ea
#
_entry.id   e5272eab201ec0768ea5649dc9a405ea
#
_cell.length_a   1.000
_cell.length_b   1.000
_cell.length_c   1.000
_cell.angle_alpha   90.00
_cell.angle_beta   90.00
_cell.angle_gamma   90.00
#
_symmetry.space_group_name_H-M   'P 1'
#
loop_
_entity.id
_entity.type
_entity.pdbx_description
1 polymer ?
#
loop_
_entity_poly.entity_id
_entity_poly.type
_entity_poly.pdbx_seq_one_letter_code
_entity_poly.pdbx_strand_id
1 'polypeptide(L)'
;MSKTNFTAQTETIDTNYDMLNYFYYKQAFNSDEIKDIILICEKLDSEITKHGDSNIPSDEKRRNTISYLPLNDETSWIYDKIYKLSVDANQDMGWNFDVDSINEYMEYSTYTNNSGHYLWYSDIASSNTNKLSVTLHLSLEEEYSGGYTEFNSGYEISQPKFSVGDVVITPSYLLQRVTPILSGVKRTINLSITGKSFR
;
A
#
# COMPACT_ATOMS: atom_id res chain seq x y z
N MET A 1 -25.68 -15.28 6.24
CA MET A 1 -24.53 -14.48 5.83
C MET A 1 -23.28 -15.16 6.39
N SER A 2 -22.49 -15.78 5.53
CA SER A 2 -21.25 -16.46 5.92
C SER A 2 -20.20 -15.40 6.26
N LYS A 3 -19.72 -15.36 7.50
CA LYS A 3 -18.55 -14.56 7.86
C LYS A 3 -17.35 -15.22 7.20
N THR A 4 -16.82 -14.62 6.15
CA THR A 4 -15.52 -14.99 5.60
C THR A 4 -14.48 -14.59 6.65
N ASN A 5 -14.02 -15.55 7.45
CA ASN A 5 -12.91 -15.32 8.37
C ASN A 5 -11.63 -15.18 7.54
N PHE A 6 -11.18 -13.97 7.31
CA PHE A 6 -9.83 -13.73 6.81
C PHE A 6 -8.84 -14.15 7.91
N THR A 7 -7.88 -14.98 7.56
CA THR A 7 -6.83 -15.37 8.50
C THR A 7 -5.83 -14.23 8.60
N ALA A 8 -5.96 -13.40 9.63
CA ALA A 8 -4.94 -12.42 9.97
C ALA A 8 -3.68 -13.18 10.44
N GLN A 9 -2.52 -12.80 9.93
CA GLN A 9 -1.23 -13.24 10.49
C GLN A 9 -0.45 -12.01 10.89
N THR A 10 -0.09 -11.97 12.16
CA THR A 10 0.88 -11.03 12.70
C THR A 10 2.24 -11.72 12.77
N GLU A 11 3.23 -11.21 12.04
CA GLU A 11 4.61 -11.53 12.38
C GLU A 11 4.99 -10.66 13.59
N THR A 12 4.92 -11.25 14.78
CA THR A 12 5.50 -10.66 15.97
C THR A 12 7.00 -10.86 15.91
N ILE A 13 7.74 -9.78 15.71
CA ILE A 13 9.17 -9.77 16.05
C ILE A 13 9.22 -9.85 17.58
N ASP A 14 9.83 -10.92 18.09
CA ASP A 14 10.00 -11.18 19.53
C ASP A 14 11.03 -10.21 20.12
N THR A 15 10.64 -8.96 20.27
CA THR A 15 11.37 -7.94 21.01
C THR A 15 10.41 -7.31 22.02
N ASN A 16 10.87 -7.14 23.26
CA ASN A 16 10.13 -6.56 24.40
C ASN A 16 9.63 -5.11 24.21
N TYR A 17 9.32 -4.70 22.97
CA TYR A 17 8.71 -3.42 22.61
C TYR A 17 7.58 -3.71 21.63
N ASP A 18 6.36 -3.78 22.15
CA ASP A 18 5.09 -4.02 21.44
C ASP A 18 4.69 -2.88 20.48
N MET A 19 5.60 -2.40 19.64
CA MET A 19 5.22 -1.49 18.54
C MET A 19 5.16 -2.29 17.25
N LEU A 20 4.01 -2.91 17.00
CA LEU A 20 3.71 -3.54 15.71
C LEU A 20 3.67 -2.45 14.63
N ASN A 21 4.63 -2.53 13.71
CA ASN A 21 4.86 -1.47 12.72
C ASN A 21 3.95 -1.58 11.50
N TYR A 22 3.40 -2.77 11.21
CA TYR A 22 2.48 -3.02 10.11
C TYR A 22 1.61 -4.23 10.38
N PHE A 23 0.49 -4.28 9.70
CA PHE A 23 -0.45 -5.40 9.71
C PHE A 23 -0.77 -5.80 8.28
N TYR A 24 -1.04 -7.09 8.02
CA TYR A 24 -1.49 -7.49 6.71
C TYR A 24 -2.47 -8.65 6.73
N TYR A 25 -3.40 -8.60 5.78
CA TYR A 25 -4.34 -9.66 5.51
C TYR A 25 -3.84 -10.48 4.33
N LYS A 26 -3.61 -11.77 4.54
CA LYS A 26 -3.24 -12.68 3.45
C LYS A 26 -4.44 -12.94 2.56
N GLN A 27 -4.23 -12.82 1.24
CA GLN A 27 -5.24 -13.12 0.22
C GLN A 27 -6.60 -12.48 0.54
N ALA A 28 -6.59 -11.25 1.03
CA ALA A 28 -7.81 -10.48 1.29
C ALA A 28 -8.64 -10.32 0.01
N PHE A 29 -7.98 -10.24 -1.13
CA PHE A 29 -8.60 -10.27 -2.45
C PHE A 29 -8.30 -11.61 -3.13
N ASN A 30 -9.33 -12.28 -3.62
CA ASN A 30 -9.18 -13.54 -4.36
C ASN A 30 -8.72 -13.30 -5.81
N SER A 31 -8.38 -14.38 -6.51
CA SER A 31 -7.81 -14.30 -7.86
C SER A 31 -8.75 -13.67 -8.90
N ASP A 32 -10.06 -13.78 -8.75
CA ASP A 32 -11.00 -13.21 -9.70
C ASP A 32 -11.18 -11.72 -9.43
N GLU A 33 -11.26 -11.30 -8.17
CA GLU A 33 -11.23 -9.88 -7.76
C GLU A 33 -9.95 -9.18 -8.25
N ILE A 34 -8.78 -9.84 -8.15
CA ILE A 34 -7.51 -9.29 -8.63
C ILE A 34 -7.51 -9.12 -10.16
N LYS A 35 -8.03 -10.09 -10.91
CA LYS A 35 -8.16 -9.97 -12.37
C LYS A 35 -9.07 -8.80 -12.76
N ASP A 36 -10.23 -8.67 -12.10
CA ASP A 36 -11.17 -7.58 -12.37
C ASP A 36 -10.52 -6.22 -12.09
N ILE A 37 -9.81 -6.08 -10.95
CA ILE A 37 -9.08 -4.87 -10.61
C ILE A 37 -8.04 -4.52 -11.68
N ILE A 38 -7.21 -5.48 -12.11
CA ILE A 38 -6.19 -5.26 -13.14
C ILE A 38 -6.84 -4.84 -14.46
N LEU A 39 -7.92 -5.51 -14.89
CA LEU A 39 -8.65 -5.17 -16.11
C LEU A 39 -9.25 -3.75 -16.09
N ILE A 40 -9.70 -3.29 -14.93
CA ILE A 40 -10.18 -1.92 -14.76
C ILE A 40 -8.99 -0.95 -14.85
N CYS A 41 -7.92 -1.21 -14.12
CA CYS A 41 -6.75 -0.34 -14.04
C CYS A 41 -6.02 -0.20 -15.39
N GLU A 42 -5.94 -1.26 -16.18
CA GLU A 42 -5.26 -1.24 -17.49
C GLU A 42 -5.98 -0.41 -18.55
N LYS A 43 -7.24 -0.02 -18.31
CA LYS A 43 -7.99 0.89 -19.18
C LYS A 43 -7.79 2.37 -18.83
N LEU A 44 -7.16 2.65 -17.68
CA LEU A 44 -6.95 4.01 -17.20
C LEU A 44 -5.76 4.66 -17.90
N ASP A 45 -5.85 5.97 -18.10
CA ASP A 45 -4.71 6.75 -18.54
C ASP A 45 -3.59 6.68 -17.50
N SER A 46 -2.38 6.42 -17.96
CA SER A 46 -1.21 6.30 -17.10
C SER A 46 -0.25 7.47 -17.30
N GLU A 47 0.39 7.91 -16.23
CA GLU A 47 1.43 8.92 -16.26
C GLU A 47 2.69 8.45 -15.53
N ILE A 48 3.85 8.90 -16.01
CA ILE A 48 5.10 8.72 -15.29
C ILE A 48 5.09 9.67 -14.09
N THR A 49 5.39 9.16 -12.90
CA THR A 49 5.40 9.97 -11.68
C THR A 49 6.34 11.16 -11.80
N LYS A 50 5.76 12.34 -11.62
CA LYS A 50 6.49 13.60 -11.48
C LYS A 50 6.37 14.03 -10.03
N HIS A 51 7.45 14.06 -9.28
CA HIS A 51 7.44 14.59 -7.92
C HIS A 51 7.57 16.11 -7.95
N GLY A 52 6.54 16.82 -7.48
CA GLY A 52 6.59 18.28 -7.35
C GLY A 52 7.57 18.74 -6.26
N ASP A 53 8.16 19.92 -6.46
CA ASP A 53 8.86 20.80 -5.48
C ASP A 53 9.99 20.25 -4.60
N SER A 54 10.57 19.10 -4.87
CA SER A 54 11.81 18.70 -4.22
C SER A 54 13.02 19.00 -5.10
N ASN A 55 14.13 19.44 -4.50
CA ASN A 55 15.41 19.64 -5.19
C ASN A 55 16.04 18.34 -5.72
N ILE A 56 15.35 17.21 -5.57
CA ILE A 56 15.73 15.90 -6.11
C ILE A 56 14.91 15.66 -7.37
N PRO A 57 15.51 15.34 -8.51
CA PRO A 57 14.79 14.94 -9.71
C PRO A 57 13.76 13.84 -9.38
N SER A 58 12.57 13.93 -9.94
CA SER A 58 11.46 13.03 -9.62
C SER A 58 11.78 11.57 -9.84
N ASP A 59 12.52 11.27 -10.91
CA ASP A 59 12.95 9.94 -11.28
C ASP A 59 14.07 9.35 -10.41
N GLU A 60 14.79 10.17 -9.65
CA GLU A 60 15.73 9.70 -8.62
C GLU A 60 15.02 9.28 -7.33
N LYS A 61 13.93 9.95 -6.96
CA LYS A 61 13.16 9.64 -5.75
C LYS A 61 12.16 8.52 -5.96
N ARG A 62 11.46 8.54 -7.08
CA ARG A 62 10.43 7.59 -7.44
C ARG A 62 10.40 7.38 -8.94
N ARG A 63 10.46 6.14 -9.39
CA ARG A 63 10.36 5.76 -10.79
C ARG A 63 9.32 4.65 -10.95
N ASN A 64 8.13 5.01 -11.34
CA ASN A 64 7.04 4.11 -11.70
C ASN A 64 6.05 4.82 -12.62
N THR A 65 5.13 4.09 -13.20
CA THR A 65 3.93 4.64 -13.83
C THR A 65 2.77 4.57 -12.85
N ILE A 66 1.91 5.56 -12.87
CA ILE A 66 0.70 5.60 -12.05
C ILE A 66 -0.54 5.83 -12.90
N SER A 67 -1.65 5.29 -12.45
CA SER A 67 -3.00 5.61 -12.90
C SER A 67 -3.87 5.79 -11.66
N TYR A 68 -4.85 6.67 -11.75
CA TYR A 68 -5.76 6.92 -10.63
C TYR A 68 -7.08 6.21 -10.86
N LEU A 69 -7.40 5.26 -9.98
CA LEU A 69 -8.66 4.53 -9.99
C LEU A 69 -9.73 5.41 -9.35
N PRO A 70 -10.73 5.90 -10.10
CA PRO A 70 -11.74 6.78 -9.55
C PRO A 70 -12.75 5.99 -8.69
N LEU A 71 -13.37 6.66 -7.72
CA LEU A 71 -14.50 6.11 -6.97
C LEU A 71 -15.78 6.29 -7.81
N ASN A 72 -16.35 5.18 -8.26
CA ASN A 72 -17.61 5.11 -9.01
C ASN A 72 -18.32 3.76 -8.75
N ASP A 73 -19.44 3.49 -9.43
CA ASP A 73 -20.24 2.26 -9.23
C ASP A 73 -19.44 0.97 -9.55
N GLU A 74 -18.50 1.02 -10.49
CA GLU A 74 -17.67 -0.12 -10.88
C GLU A 74 -16.58 -0.42 -9.85
N THR A 75 -16.07 0.59 -9.14
CA THR A 75 -14.90 0.51 -8.26
C THR A 75 -15.22 0.62 -6.77
N SER A 76 -16.42 1.07 -6.40
CA SER A 76 -16.82 1.32 -5.01
C SER A 76 -16.59 0.13 -4.08
N TRP A 77 -16.81 -1.09 -4.58
CA TRP A 77 -16.61 -2.31 -3.80
C TRP A 77 -15.14 -2.52 -3.35
N ILE A 78 -14.17 -2.02 -4.14
CA ILE A 78 -12.74 -2.08 -3.81
C ILE A 78 -12.47 -1.12 -2.65
N TYR A 79 -12.98 0.11 -2.75
CA TYR A 79 -12.88 1.14 -1.71
C TYR A 79 -13.50 0.68 -0.40
N ASP A 80 -14.73 0.16 -0.44
CA ASP A 80 -15.45 -0.32 0.74
C ASP A 80 -14.70 -1.46 1.43
N LYS A 81 -14.17 -2.40 0.65
CA LYS A 81 -13.45 -3.55 1.17
C LYS A 81 -12.15 -3.12 1.84
N ILE A 82 -11.35 -2.26 1.19
CA ILE A 82 -10.09 -1.76 1.75
C ILE A 82 -10.36 -0.90 3.00
N TYR A 83 -11.34 -0.01 2.95
CA TYR A 83 -11.69 0.81 4.10
C TYR A 83 -12.06 -0.05 5.31
N LYS A 84 -12.91 -1.06 5.11
CA LYS A 84 -13.30 -1.98 6.17
C LYS A 84 -12.09 -2.70 6.77
N LEU A 85 -11.21 -3.27 5.94
CA LEU A 85 -9.99 -3.95 6.40
C LEU A 85 -9.09 -2.98 7.20
N SER A 86 -9.02 -1.72 6.78
CA SER A 86 -8.21 -0.70 7.44
C SER A 86 -8.77 -0.31 8.83
N VAL A 87 -10.08 -0.20 8.95
CA VAL A 87 -10.74 0.06 10.25
C VAL A 87 -10.53 -1.11 11.19
N ASP A 88 -10.72 -2.34 10.70
CA ASP A 88 -10.53 -3.56 11.50
C ASP A 88 -9.06 -3.65 11.99
N ALA A 89 -8.07 -3.44 11.10
CA ALA A 89 -6.65 -3.44 11.46
C ALA A 89 -6.29 -2.33 12.46
N ASN A 90 -6.83 -1.13 12.29
CA ASN A 90 -6.60 -0.01 13.20
C ASN A 90 -7.01 -0.34 14.65
N GLN A 91 -8.09 -1.09 14.82
CA GLN A 91 -8.56 -1.56 16.13
C GLN A 91 -7.73 -2.74 16.64
N ASP A 92 -7.52 -3.76 15.81
CA ASP A 92 -6.83 -5.00 16.18
C ASP A 92 -5.38 -4.75 16.59
N MET A 93 -4.71 -3.78 15.93
CA MET A 93 -3.33 -3.38 16.23
C MET A 93 -3.23 -2.36 17.38
N GLY A 94 -4.34 -1.89 17.89
CA GLY A 94 -4.37 -0.91 18.96
C GLY A 94 -3.85 0.48 18.56
N TRP A 95 -3.72 0.78 17.26
CA TRP A 95 -3.34 2.12 16.80
C TRP A 95 -4.40 3.16 17.16
N ASN A 96 -5.68 2.79 17.06
CA ASN A 96 -6.84 3.58 17.48
C ASN A 96 -6.83 5.02 16.91
N PHE A 97 -6.36 5.19 15.68
CA PHE A 97 -6.46 6.47 15.01
C PHE A 97 -7.93 6.83 14.76
N ASP A 98 -8.23 8.11 14.85
CA ASP A 98 -9.52 8.67 14.45
C ASP A 98 -9.57 8.73 12.90
N VAL A 99 -10.05 7.64 12.30
CA VAL A 99 -10.17 7.47 10.84
C VAL A 99 -11.61 7.74 10.41
N ASP A 100 -11.81 8.46 9.31
CA ASP A 100 -13.14 8.86 8.85
C ASP A 100 -13.40 8.58 7.36
N SER A 101 -12.39 8.60 6.49
CA SER A 101 -12.64 8.51 5.05
C SER A 101 -11.41 8.12 4.21
N ILE A 102 -11.69 7.87 2.93
CA ILE A 102 -10.71 7.86 1.84
C ILE A 102 -10.99 9.12 1.02
N ASN A 103 -10.09 10.10 1.05
CA ASN A 103 -10.29 11.41 0.43
C ASN A 103 -9.58 11.58 -0.92
N GLU A 104 -8.90 10.54 -1.39
CA GLU A 104 -8.16 10.55 -2.65
C GLU A 104 -8.50 9.33 -3.51
N TYR A 105 -8.23 9.40 -4.80
CA TYR A 105 -8.31 8.23 -5.66
C TYR A 105 -7.21 7.24 -5.33
N MET A 106 -7.53 5.95 -5.44
CA MET A 106 -6.52 4.89 -5.32
C MET A 106 -5.49 5.02 -6.43
N GLU A 107 -4.22 4.94 -6.08
CA GLU A 107 -3.11 4.96 -7.01
C GLU A 107 -2.76 3.55 -7.45
N TYR A 108 -2.98 3.21 -8.72
CA TYR A 108 -2.45 2.00 -9.34
C TYR A 108 -1.03 2.26 -9.80
N SER A 109 -0.07 1.63 -9.16
CA SER A 109 1.37 1.80 -9.41
C SER A 109 1.93 0.61 -10.16
N THR A 110 2.69 0.89 -11.24
CA THR A 110 3.43 -0.13 -12.00
C THR A 110 4.92 0.18 -11.97
N TYR A 111 5.70 -0.72 -11.39
CA TYR A 111 7.15 -0.67 -11.33
C TYR A 111 7.74 -1.66 -12.32
N THR A 112 8.63 -1.21 -13.20
CA THR A 112 9.22 -2.02 -14.27
C THR A 112 10.72 -2.19 -14.11
N ASN A 113 11.32 -3.08 -14.90
CA ASN A 113 12.75 -3.41 -14.92
C ASN A 113 13.71 -2.26 -15.27
N ASN A 114 13.20 -1.08 -15.59
CA ASN A 114 14.02 0.14 -15.80
C ASN A 114 14.37 0.81 -14.45
N SER A 115 14.76 0.03 -13.45
CA SER A 115 15.05 0.50 -12.09
C SER A 115 13.85 1.14 -11.40
N GLY A 116 12.63 0.65 -11.67
CA GLY A 116 11.42 1.10 -10.99
C GLY A 116 11.60 0.97 -9.48
N HIS A 117 11.43 2.07 -8.74
CA HIS A 117 11.66 2.13 -7.30
C HIS A 117 10.89 3.27 -6.65
N TYR A 118 10.88 3.28 -5.33
CA TYR A 118 10.47 4.43 -4.51
C TYR A 118 11.40 4.48 -3.28
N LEU A 119 12.16 5.56 -3.13
CA LEU A 119 13.04 5.76 -1.96
C LEU A 119 12.23 5.91 -0.68
N TRP A 120 12.89 5.96 0.47
CA TRP A 120 12.25 6.13 1.76
C TRP A 120 11.29 7.31 1.79
N TYR A 121 10.05 7.05 2.15
CA TYR A 121 8.98 8.04 2.30
C TYR A 121 8.04 7.65 3.45
N SER A 122 7.22 8.61 3.86
CA SER A 122 6.07 8.38 4.74
C SER A 122 4.90 9.21 4.25
N ASP A 123 3.69 8.68 4.32
CA ASP A 123 2.51 9.37 3.78
C ASP A 123 2.04 10.53 4.64
N ILE A 124 2.41 10.56 5.93
CA ILE A 124 2.17 11.72 6.79
C ILE A 124 2.90 12.98 6.30
N ALA A 125 4.02 12.80 5.58
CA ALA A 125 4.78 13.93 5.04
C ALA A 125 4.01 14.70 3.94
N SER A 126 3.05 14.04 3.26
CA SER A 126 2.20 14.68 2.26
C SER A 126 0.98 15.36 2.87
N SER A 127 0.44 14.82 3.97
CA SER A 127 -0.69 15.41 4.70
C SER A 127 -0.75 14.91 6.14
N ASN A 128 -0.91 15.82 7.10
CA ASN A 128 -1.08 15.48 8.52
C ASN A 128 -2.46 14.87 8.85
N THR A 129 -3.34 14.74 7.86
CA THR A 129 -4.62 14.03 7.97
C THR A 129 -4.49 12.54 7.64
N ASN A 130 -3.43 12.13 6.94
CA ASN A 130 -3.19 10.72 6.64
C ASN A 130 -2.90 9.95 7.94
N LYS A 131 -3.66 8.89 8.19
CA LYS A 131 -3.57 8.04 9.40
C LYS A 131 -2.96 6.69 9.11
N LEU A 132 -3.46 6.05 8.06
CA LEU A 132 -3.00 4.75 7.63
C LEU A 132 -2.61 4.81 6.16
N SER A 133 -1.55 4.10 5.82
CA SER A 133 -1.14 3.81 4.44
C SER A 133 -1.54 2.38 4.12
N VAL A 134 -2.13 2.16 2.95
CA VAL A 134 -2.59 0.85 2.52
C VAL A 134 -1.99 0.50 1.17
N THR A 135 -1.50 -0.73 1.06
CA THR A 135 -1.01 -1.30 -0.20
C THR A 135 -1.67 -2.65 -0.46
N LEU A 136 -2.37 -2.77 -1.59
CA LEU A 136 -2.84 -4.04 -2.13
C LEU A 136 -1.82 -4.55 -3.17
N HIS A 137 -1.31 -5.76 -2.99
CA HIS A 137 -0.38 -6.41 -3.90
C HIS A 137 -1.12 -7.11 -5.05
N LEU A 138 -0.76 -6.80 -6.30
CA LEU A 138 -1.45 -7.29 -7.51
C LEU A 138 -0.59 -8.21 -8.38
N SER A 139 0.72 -8.34 -8.10
CA SER A 139 1.63 -9.18 -8.85
C SER A 139 1.97 -10.45 -8.10
N LEU A 140 2.13 -11.56 -8.83
CA LEU A 140 2.71 -12.79 -8.31
C LEU A 140 4.21 -12.61 -8.03
N GLU A 141 4.75 -13.33 -7.03
CA GLU A 141 6.17 -13.22 -6.66
C GLU A 141 7.10 -13.60 -7.83
N GLU A 142 6.68 -14.54 -8.69
CA GLU A 142 7.42 -14.98 -9.86
C GLU A 142 7.39 -14.01 -11.05
N GLU A 143 6.51 -13.00 -11.06
CA GLU A 143 6.40 -12.02 -12.14
C GLU A 143 7.51 -10.97 -12.11
N TYR A 144 8.27 -10.84 -11.00
CA TYR A 144 9.32 -9.85 -10.86
C TYR A 144 10.42 -10.28 -9.90
N SER A 145 11.57 -9.63 -9.98
CA SER A 145 12.64 -9.75 -8.98
C SER A 145 13.11 -8.37 -8.50
N GLY A 146 13.62 -8.30 -7.30
CA GLY A 146 13.80 -7.01 -6.61
C GLY A 146 12.44 -6.45 -6.16
N GLY A 147 12.29 -5.13 -6.11
CA GLY A 147 11.02 -4.49 -5.77
C GLY A 147 10.48 -4.83 -4.39
N TYR A 148 11.36 -5.15 -3.45
CA TYR A 148 10.94 -5.47 -2.09
C TYR A 148 10.33 -4.23 -1.43
N THR A 149 9.22 -4.46 -0.73
CA THR A 149 8.68 -3.46 0.18
C THR A 149 9.42 -3.57 1.50
N GLU A 150 10.00 -2.47 1.96
CA GLU A 150 10.73 -2.41 3.21
C GLU A 150 10.15 -1.35 4.12
N PHE A 151 10.15 -1.64 5.42
CA PHE A 151 9.70 -0.73 6.48
C PHE A 151 10.86 -0.43 7.43
N ASN A 152 10.95 0.82 7.87
CA ASN A 152 11.97 1.26 8.82
C ASN A 152 11.30 1.81 10.09
N SER A 153 11.45 1.07 11.18
CA SER A 153 10.93 1.46 12.50
C SER A 153 11.85 2.41 13.27
N GLY A 154 13.00 2.74 12.71
CA GLY A 154 14.05 3.47 13.39
C GLY A 154 15.06 2.56 14.14
N TYR A 155 14.66 1.35 14.47
CA TYR A 155 15.53 0.34 15.09
C TYR A 155 15.95 -0.75 14.12
N GLU A 156 15.04 -1.10 13.22
CA GLU A 156 15.20 -2.21 12.29
C GLU A 156 14.56 -1.88 10.95
N ILE A 157 15.15 -2.43 9.88
CA ILE A 157 14.54 -2.47 8.55
C ILE A 157 13.99 -3.87 8.34
N SER A 158 12.67 -3.99 8.26
CA SER A 158 12.00 -5.24 7.92
C SER A 158 11.71 -5.31 6.42
N GLN A 159 11.83 -6.51 5.86
CA GLN A 159 11.55 -6.81 4.44
C GLN A 159 10.61 -8.01 4.35
N PRO A 160 9.33 -7.83 4.70
CA PRO A 160 8.35 -8.90 4.60
C PRO A 160 8.08 -9.28 3.15
N LYS A 161 7.69 -10.52 2.94
CA LYS A 161 7.22 -11.02 1.65
C LYS A 161 5.71 -10.96 1.59
N PHE A 162 5.20 -10.35 0.55
CA PHE A 162 3.78 -10.27 0.26
C PHE A 162 3.44 -10.97 -1.03
N SER A 163 2.27 -11.60 -1.05
CA SER A 163 1.74 -12.31 -2.21
C SER A 163 0.60 -11.52 -2.87
N VAL A 164 0.23 -11.93 -4.07
CA VAL A 164 -0.94 -11.36 -4.76
C VAL A 164 -2.20 -11.51 -3.91
N GLY A 165 -2.97 -10.42 -3.81
CA GLY A 165 -4.18 -10.34 -2.99
C GLY A 165 -3.94 -9.97 -1.52
N ASP A 166 -2.68 -9.86 -1.07
CA ASP A 166 -2.37 -9.37 0.28
C ASP A 166 -2.62 -7.87 0.38
N VAL A 167 -3.24 -7.45 1.48
CA VAL A 167 -3.45 -6.04 1.83
C VAL A 167 -2.60 -5.70 3.03
N VAL A 168 -1.66 -4.79 2.86
CA VAL A 168 -0.76 -4.31 3.92
C VAL A 168 -1.23 -2.96 4.41
N ILE A 169 -1.27 -2.79 5.73
CA ILE A 169 -1.73 -1.57 6.38
C ILE A 169 -0.66 -1.14 7.38
N THR A 170 -0.29 0.13 7.32
CA THR A 170 0.72 0.73 8.19
C THR A 170 0.24 2.07 8.75
N PRO A 171 0.70 2.50 9.92
CA PRO A 171 0.61 3.89 10.30
C PRO A 171 1.28 4.78 9.25
N SER A 172 0.66 5.90 8.89
CA SER A 172 1.16 6.80 7.82
C SER A 172 2.51 7.44 8.11
N TYR A 173 2.95 7.44 9.38
CA TYR A 173 4.26 7.93 9.78
C TYR A 173 5.39 6.91 9.58
N LEU A 174 5.07 5.64 9.37
CA LEU A 174 6.09 4.62 9.15
C LEU A 174 6.85 4.88 7.85
N LEU A 175 8.17 4.91 7.94
CA LEU A 175 9.02 5.00 6.76
C LEU A 175 8.96 3.70 5.96
N GLN A 176 8.68 3.82 4.68
CA GLN A 176 8.62 2.69 3.76
C GLN A 176 9.31 3.01 2.44
N ARG A 177 9.74 1.98 1.72
CA ARG A 177 10.31 2.11 0.39
C ARG A 177 10.00 0.89 -0.48
N VAL A 178 10.14 1.08 -1.80
CA VAL A 178 10.19 -0.02 -2.78
C VAL A 178 11.61 -0.05 -3.35
N THR A 179 12.33 -1.16 -3.15
CA THR A 179 13.67 -1.35 -3.71
C THR A 179 13.61 -1.43 -5.23
N PRO A 180 14.72 -1.20 -5.97
CA PRO A 180 14.70 -1.28 -7.42
C PRO A 180 14.23 -2.62 -7.95
N ILE A 181 13.38 -2.58 -8.99
CA ILE A 181 13.04 -3.76 -9.78
C ILE A 181 14.23 -4.16 -10.63
N LEU A 182 14.63 -5.42 -10.54
CA LEU A 182 15.72 -6.00 -11.32
C LEU A 182 15.21 -6.66 -12.60
N SER A 183 14.03 -7.26 -12.56
CA SER A 183 13.37 -7.84 -13.74
C SER A 183 11.86 -7.90 -13.54
N GLY A 184 11.11 -7.94 -14.62
CA GLY A 184 9.66 -8.11 -14.61
C GLY A 184 8.89 -6.84 -14.23
N VAL A 185 7.67 -7.02 -13.71
CA VAL A 185 6.73 -5.94 -13.41
C VAL A 185 6.05 -6.19 -12.08
N LYS A 186 6.18 -5.24 -11.15
CA LYS A 186 5.41 -5.21 -9.89
C LYS A 186 4.26 -4.22 -10.00
N ARG A 187 3.06 -4.65 -9.61
CA ARG A 187 1.85 -3.83 -9.58
C ARG A 187 1.27 -3.77 -8.17
N THR A 188 0.84 -2.59 -7.77
CA THR A 188 0.18 -2.36 -6.48
C THR A 188 -0.92 -1.33 -6.62
N ILE A 189 -1.92 -1.38 -5.73
CA ILE A 189 -2.80 -0.25 -5.45
C ILE A 189 -2.39 0.33 -4.11
N ASN A 190 -2.25 1.66 -4.03
CA ASN A 190 -1.88 2.39 -2.84
C ASN A 190 -2.90 3.49 -2.55
N LEU A 191 -3.17 3.72 -1.28
CA LEU A 191 -4.04 4.81 -0.82
C LEU A 191 -3.76 5.14 0.64
N SER A 192 -4.27 6.30 1.06
CA SER A 192 -4.24 6.72 2.47
C SER A 192 -5.66 6.73 3.06
N ILE A 193 -5.79 6.23 4.28
CA ILE A 193 -6.98 6.44 5.09
C ILE A 193 -6.76 7.70 5.92
N THR A 194 -7.72 8.60 5.86
CA THR A 194 -7.61 9.93 6.48
C THR A 194 -8.46 10.03 7.73
N GLY A 195 -8.19 11.06 8.51
CA GLY A 195 -8.92 11.43 9.71
C GLY A 195 -8.55 12.85 10.15
N LYS A 196 -8.92 13.23 11.36
CA LYS A 196 -8.56 14.55 11.90
C LYS A 196 -7.04 14.72 11.97
N SER A 197 -6.56 15.93 11.70
CA SER A 197 -5.14 16.26 11.83
C SER A 197 -4.55 15.79 13.16
N PHE A 198 -3.31 15.29 13.12
CA PHE A 198 -2.55 15.04 14.36
C PHE A 198 -2.34 16.36 15.09
N ARG A 199 -2.46 16.32 16.43
CA ARG A 199 -2.31 17.47 17.32
C ARG A 199 -1.05 17.36 18.16
#